data_37d78562299c8db47c74290cb3ce7e02
#
_entry.id   37d78562299c8db47c74290cb3ce7e02
#
_cell.length_a   1.000
_cell.length_b   1.000
_cell.length_c   1.000
_cell.angle_alpha   90.00
_cell.angle_beta   90.00
_cell.angle_gamma   90.00
#
_symmetry.space_group_name_H-M   'P 1'
#
loop_
_entity.id
_entity.type
_entity.pdbx_description
1 polymer ?
#
loop_
_entity_poly.entity_id
_entity_poly.type
_entity_poly.pdbx_seq_one_letter_code
_entity_poly.pdbx_strand_id
1 'polypeptide(L)'
;MGAQAFSDLVVSTKGRIGTLNITVEILEGWINTLTTNLQGGHSEDKEAEKKLTQYQRELASALTAIGKLKKFFQEISEHWSKPKDRVIGHVIWAPPISYVTSPHGHTVDVCVIKLDEERFLENFKGNVLDLGTC
;
A
#
# COMPACT_ATOMS: atom_id res chain seq x y z
N MET A 1 5.06 10.21 -11.67
CA MET A 1 5.58 10.18 -10.28
C MET A 1 7.03 10.65 -10.28
N GLY A 2 7.39 11.63 -9.44
CA GLY A 2 8.73 12.15 -9.30
C GLY A 2 9.73 11.13 -8.73
N ALA A 3 11.03 11.36 -8.92
CA ALA A 3 12.06 10.42 -8.48
C ALA A 3 12.05 10.19 -6.97
N GLN A 4 11.90 11.27 -6.18
CA GLN A 4 11.84 11.18 -4.72
C GLN A 4 10.62 10.37 -4.26
N ALA A 5 9.42 10.69 -4.74
CA ALA A 5 8.20 9.99 -4.38
C ALA A 5 8.24 8.49 -4.75
N PHE A 6 8.91 8.13 -5.84
CA PHE A 6 9.13 6.73 -6.20
C PHE A 6 10.10 6.05 -5.23
N SER A 7 11.19 6.71 -4.87
CA SER A 7 12.14 6.21 -3.87
C SER A 7 11.45 5.96 -2.52
N ASP A 8 10.66 6.93 -2.08
CA ASP A 8 9.93 6.85 -0.81
C ASP A 8 8.91 5.70 -0.81
N LEU A 9 8.21 5.48 -1.93
CA LEU A 9 7.30 4.36 -2.11
C LEU A 9 8.03 3.02 -1.99
N VAL A 10 9.18 2.89 -2.65
CA VAL A 10 10.02 1.68 -2.61
C VAL A 10 10.51 1.40 -1.19
N VAL A 11 11.05 2.41 -0.51
CA VAL A 11 11.55 2.31 0.87
C VAL A 11 10.42 1.96 1.83
N SER A 12 9.28 2.64 1.73
CA SER A 12 8.10 2.40 2.56
C SER A 12 7.56 0.97 2.37
N THR A 13 7.48 0.49 1.12
CA THR A 13 7.01 -0.87 0.83
C THR A 13 7.94 -1.92 1.43
N LYS A 14 9.27 -1.75 1.28
CA LYS A 14 10.26 -2.65 1.91
C LYS A 14 10.18 -2.62 3.44
N GLY A 15 10.06 -1.42 4.03
CA GLY A 15 9.89 -1.25 5.47
C GLY A 15 8.64 -1.97 5.99
N ARG A 16 7.51 -1.84 5.27
CA ARG A 16 6.28 -2.54 5.65
C ARG A 16 6.40 -4.06 5.58
N ILE A 17 7.07 -4.59 4.56
CA ILE A 17 7.37 -6.03 4.47
C ILE A 17 8.24 -6.47 5.65
N GLY A 18 9.27 -5.70 5.99
CA GLY A 18 10.14 -5.97 7.15
C GLY A 18 9.36 -6.02 8.46
N THR A 19 8.50 -5.03 8.72
CA THR A 19 7.65 -5.01 9.92
C THR A 19 6.72 -6.23 9.99
N LEU A 20 6.11 -6.61 8.87
CA LEU A 20 5.23 -7.78 8.83
C LEU A 20 6.00 -9.09 9.06
N ASN A 21 7.23 -9.23 8.57
CA ASN A 21 8.05 -10.41 8.84
C ASN A 21 8.35 -10.55 10.35
N ILE A 22 8.68 -9.45 11.03
CA ILE A 22 8.86 -9.46 12.50
C ILE A 22 7.56 -9.89 13.20
N THR A 23 6.41 -9.39 12.74
CA THR A 23 5.11 -9.79 13.29
C THR A 23 4.87 -11.30 13.10
N VAL A 24 5.21 -11.85 11.95
CA VAL A 24 5.13 -13.31 11.68
C VAL A 24 5.98 -14.11 12.67
N GLU A 25 7.25 -13.73 12.85
CA GLU A 25 8.16 -14.41 13.80
C GLU A 25 7.61 -14.39 15.24
N ILE A 26 7.06 -13.27 15.68
CA ILE A 26 6.45 -13.14 17.01
C ILE A 26 5.22 -14.05 17.13
N LEU A 27 4.32 -14.03 16.14
CA LEU A 27 3.11 -14.85 16.15
C LEU A 27 3.42 -16.34 16.11
N GLU A 28 4.40 -16.77 15.32
CA GLU A 28 4.89 -18.15 15.28
C GLU A 28 5.44 -18.59 16.64
N GLY A 29 6.22 -17.73 17.30
CA GLY A 29 6.71 -17.98 18.65
C GLY A 29 5.60 -18.17 19.69
N TRP A 30 4.56 -17.32 19.64
CA TRP A 30 3.40 -17.45 20.54
C TRP A 30 2.57 -18.70 20.25
N ILE A 31 2.33 -19.01 18.97
CA ILE A 31 1.62 -20.21 18.55
C ILE A 31 2.37 -21.45 19.07
N ASN A 32 3.67 -21.54 18.87
CA ASN A 32 4.48 -22.66 19.33
C ASN A 32 4.40 -22.82 20.85
N THR A 33 4.53 -21.73 21.62
CA THR A 33 4.45 -21.74 23.09
C THR A 33 3.08 -22.23 23.55
N LEU A 34 1.98 -21.72 22.99
CA LEU A 34 0.63 -22.12 23.34
C LEU A 34 0.37 -23.58 22.98
N THR A 35 0.83 -24.03 21.81
CA THR A 35 0.67 -25.42 21.36
C THR A 35 1.40 -26.39 22.30
N THR A 36 2.63 -26.05 22.71
CA THR A 36 3.40 -26.87 23.65
C THR A 36 2.72 -26.94 25.01
N ASN A 37 2.19 -25.84 25.53
CA ASN A 37 1.48 -25.79 26.81
C ASN A 37 0.19 -26.62 26.80
N LEU A 38 -0.57 -26.56 25.70
CA LEU A 38 -1.80 -27.35 25.54
C LEU A 38 -1.51 -28.85 25.46
N GLN A 39 -0.39 -29.27 24.88
CA GLN A 39 0.06 -30.67 24.82
C GLN A 39 0.57 -31.19 26.18
N GLY A 40 1.03 -30.30 27.05
CA GLY A 40 1.58 -30.65 28.39
C GLY A 40 0.54 -30.98 29.46
N GLY A 41 -0.75 -31.10 29.14
CA GLY A 41 -1.77 -31.63 30.04
C GLY A 41 -2.61 -30.63 30.84
N HIS A 42 -2.48 -29.30 30.58
CA HIS A 42 -3.39 -28.29 31.11
C HIS A 42 -4.57 -28.04 30.13
N SER A 43 -5.30 -29.10 29.80
CA SER A 43 -6.22 -29.18 28.63
C SER A 43 -7.62 -28.58 28.82
N GLU A 44 -7.87 -27.74 29.82
CA GLU A 44 -9.22 -27.15 30.00
C GLU A 44 -9.24 -25.61 29.78
N ASP A 45 -8.19 -25.03 29.24
CA ASP A 45 -8.13 -23.59 29.06
C ASP A 45 -8.71 -23.16 27.68
N LYS A 46 -10.06 -23.08 27.63
CA LYS A 46 -10.81 -22.56 26.46
C LYS A 46 -10.32 -21.18 26.01
N GLU A 47 -9.68 -20.44 26.92
CA GLU A 47 -9.08 -19.15 26.65
C GLU A 47 -7.78 -19.30 25.81
N ALA A 48 -6.97 -20.31 26.10
CA ALA A 48 -5.75 -20.62 25.35
C ALA A 48 -6.08 -21.08 23.93
N GLU A 49 -7.11 -21.89 23.74
CA GLU A 49 -7.59 -22.32 22.40
C GLU A 49 -8.10 -21.14 21.57
N LYS A 50 -8.83 -20.21 22.19
CA LYS A 50 -9.28 -18.98 21.50
C LYS A 50 -8.10 -18.11 21.06
N LYS A 51 -7.11 -17.92 21.94
CA LYS A 51 -5.88 -17.16 21.61
C LYS A 51 -5.10 -17.83 20.49
N LEU A 52 -4.96 -19.14 20.52
CA LEU A 52 -4.31 -19.91 19.48
C LEU A 52 -4.99 -19.69 18.11
N THR A 53 -6.32 -19.82 18.08
CA THR A 53 -7.10 -19.58 16.85
C THR A 53 -6.96 -18.15 16.35
N GLN A 54 -6.94 -17.18 17.26
CA GLN A 54 -6.75 -15.77 16.92
C GLN A 54 -5.36 -15.55 16.29
N TYR A 55 -4.29 -16.03 16.93
CA TYR A 55 -2.92 -15.86 16.43
C TYR A 55 -2.70 -16.56 15.08
N GLN A 56 -3.29 -17.74 14.87
CA GLN A 56 -3.25 -18.42 13.58
C GLN A 56 -3.93 -17.59 12.47
N ARG A 57 -5.07 -16.95 12.78
CA ARG A 57 -5.76 -16.05 11.83
C ARG A 57 -4.94 -14.80 11.51
N GLU A 58 -4.34 -14.20 12.53
CA GLU A 58 -3.46 -13.03 12.37
C GLU A 58 -2.23 -13.38 11.55
N LEU A 59 -1.62 -14.54 11.79
CA LEU A 59 -0.49 -15.07 11.03
C LEU A 59 -0.85 -15.25 9.55
N ALA A 60 -1.97 -15.89 9.25
CA ALA A 60 -2.46 -16.08 7.88
C ALA A 60 -2.71 -14.74 7.17
N SER A 61 -3.26 -13.75 7.89
CA SER A 61 -3.47 -12.40 7.38
C SER A 61 -2.15 -11.69 7.07
N ALA A 62 -1.17 -11.78 7.98
CA ALA A 62 0.16 -11.19 7.79
C ALA A 62 0.89 -11.80 6.58
N LEU A 63 0.89 -13.12 6.45
CA LEU A 63 1.49 -13.82 5.31
C LEU A 63 0.84 -13.44 3.99
N THR A 64 -0.49 -13.31 3.96
CA THR A 64 -1.23 -12.84 2.79
C THR A 64 -0.85 -11.42 2.41
N ALA A 65 -0.74 -10.52 3.41
CA ALA A 65 -0.32 -9.13 3.18
C ALA A 65 1.12 -9.04 2.65
N ILE A 66 2.04 -9.84 3.18
CA ILE A 66 3.42 -9.93 2.69
C ILE A 66 3.43 -10.37 1.22
N GLY A 67 2.66 -11.39 0.86
CA GLY A 67 2.56 -11.89 -0.51
C GLY A 67 2.07 -10.79 -1.48
N LYS A 68 1.02 -10.06 -1.11
CA LYS A 68 0.50 -8.92 -1.90
C LYS A 68 1.53 -7.80 -2.05
N LEU A 69 2.22 -7.43 -0.96
CA LEU A 69 3.24 -6.39 -0.99
C LEU A 69 4.47 -6.79 -1.82
N LYS A 70 4.90 -8.05 -1.74
CA LYS A 70 6.01 -8.57 -2.58
C LYS A 70 5.65 -8.53 -4.05
N LYS A 71 4.43 -8.95 -4.42
CA LYS A 71 3.94 -8.88 -5.79
C LYS A 71 3.88 -7.43 -6.28
N PHE A 72 3.31 -6.54 -5.50
CA PHE A 72 3.27 -5.11 -5.81
C PHE A 72 4.69 -4.53 -5.97
N PHE A 73 5.61 -4.87 -5.06
CA PHE A 73 7.00 -4.41 -5.14
C PHE A 73 7.68 -4.90 -6.42
N GLN A 74 7.44 -6.13 -6.83
CA GLN A 74 7.96 -6.67 -8.08
C GLN A 74 7.40 -5.89 -9.29
N GLU A 75 6.09 -5.69 -9.35
CA GLU A 75 5.43 -4.95 -10.42
C GLU A 75 5.98 -3.52 -10.57
N ILE A 76 6.13 -2.77 -9.45
CA ILE A 76 6.68 -1.41 -9.52
C ILE A 76 8.16 -1.39 -9.89
N SER A 77 8.92 -2.41 -9.48
CA SER A 77 10.35 -2.52 -9.82
C SER A 77 10.58 -2.85 -11.28
N GLU A 78 9.74 -3.68 -11.86
CA GLU A 78 9.85 -4.09 -13.27
C GLU A 78 9.35 -2.99 -14.23
N HIS A 79 8.20 -2.39 -13.96
CA HIS A 79 7.52 -1.50 -14.90
C HIS A 79 7.76 -0.01 -14.64
N TRP A 80 8.12 0.38 -13.41
CA TRP A 80 8.17 1.80 -13.00
C TRP A 80 9.54 2.26 -12.53
N SER A 81 10.58 1.42 -12.60
CA SER A 81 11.93 1.77 -12.14
C SER A 81 12.56 2.90 -12.94
N LYS A 82 12.35 2.94 -14.25
CA LYS A 82 12.94 3.96 -15.12
C LYS A 82 12.10 5.24 -15.08
N PRO A 83 12.72 6.44 -14.95
CA PRO A 83 12.00 7.71 -14.93
C PRO A 83 11.04 7.91 -16.11
N LYS A 84 11.45 7.49 -17.31
CA LYS A 84 10.62 7.59 -18.52
C LYS A 84 9.31 6.80 -18.42
N ASP A 85 9.31 5.68 -17.70
CA ASP A 85 8.13 4.82 -17.59
C ASP A 85 7.09 5.41 -16.60
N ARG A 86 7.50 6.41 -15.80
CA ARG A 86 6.64 7.15 -14.85
C ARG A 86 6.07 8.45 -15.41
N VAL A 87 6.45 8.84 -16.62
CA VAL A 87 5.94 10.03 -17.28
C VAL A 87 4.67 9.65 -18.05
N ILE A 88 3.55 10.27 -17.69
CA ILE A 88 2.24 10.07 -18.33
C ILE A 88 1.83 11.27 -19.18
N GLY A 89 2.61 12.33 -19.17
CA GLY A 89 2.33 13.55 -19.90
C GLY A 89 3.24 14.70 -19.46
N HIS A 90 2.99 15.87 -19.98
CA HIS A 90 3.73 17.08 -19.64
C HIS A 90 2.80 18.28 -19.48
N VAL A 91 3.19 19.23 -18.64
CA VAL A 91 2.42 20.47 -18.43
C VAL A 91 2.58 21.36 -19.67
N ILE A 92 1.46 21.76 -20.24
CA ILE A 92 1.40 22.66 -21.41
C ILE A 92 1.03 24.09 -21.02
N TRP A 93 0.38 24.27 -19.88
CA TRP A 93 0.00 25.57 -19.36
C TRP A 93 -0.14 25.55 -17.86
N ALA A 94 0.49 26.48 -17.19
CA ALA A 94 0.37 26.70 -15.75
C ALA A 94 0.54 28.19 -15.46
N PRO A 95 -0.53 28.93 -15.18
CA PRO A 95 -0.44 30.33 -14.80
C PRO A 95 0.15 30.43 -13.39
N PRO A 96 0.68 31.60 -13.00
CA PRO A 96 1.07 31.85 -11.62
C PRO A 96 -0.10 31.61 -10.67
N ILE A 97 0.18 31.05 -9.50
CA ILE A 97 -0.79 30.91 -8.41
C ILE A 97 -1.30 32.30 -8.07
N SER A 98 -2.61 32.48 -8.06
CA SER A 98 -3.24 33.76 -7.77
C SER A 98 -4.31 33.63 -6.71
N TYR A 99 -4.60 34.73 -6.02
CA TYR A 99 -5.65 34.80 -5.01
C TYR A 99 -6.77 35.71 -5.49
N VAL A 100 -7.97 35.19 -5.52
CA VAL A 100 -9.19 35.93 -5.88
C VAL A 100 -9.85 36.43 -4.60
N THR A 101 -9.98 37.76 -4.45
CA THR A 101 -10.42 38.37 -3.20
C THR A 101 -11.95 38.49 -3.07
N SER A 102 -12.72 38.43 -4.15
CA SER A 102 -14.17 38.68 -4.13
C SER A 102 -14.96 37.52 -4.79
N PRO A 103 -16.13 37.14 -4.24
CA PRO A 103 -16.71 37.47 -2.93
C PRO A 103 -16.26 36.55 -1.79
N HIS A 104 -15.62 35.40 -2.08
CA HIS A 104 -15.31 34.35 -1.10
C HIS A 104 -13.83 33.98 -0.99
N GLY A 105 -12.93 34.80 -1.45
CA GLY A 105 -11.50 34.63 -1.38
C GLY A 105 -11.03 33.18 -1.58
N HIS A 106 -10.47 32.84 -2.74
CA HIS A 106 -9.92 31.52 -2.98
C HIS A 106 -8.60 31.62 -3.75
N THR A 107 -7.76 30.65 -3.53
CA THR A 107 -6.51 30.48 -4.29
C THR A 107 -6.83 29.76 -5.59
N VAL A 108 -6.34 30.30 -6.70
CA VAL A 108 -6.38 29.66 -8.01
C VAL A 108 -5.01 29.01 -8.25
N ASP A 109 -4.99 27.68 -8.24
CA ASP A 109 -3.83 26.86 -8.57
C ASP A 109 -4.29 25.80 -9.59
N VAL A 110 -4.01 26.07 -10.85
CA VAL A 110 -4.48 25.23 -11.96
C VAL A 110 -3.36 24.98 -12.95
N CYS A 111 -3.35 23.81 -13.55
CA CYS A 111 -2.49 23.54 -14.70
C CYS A 111 -3.23 22.65 -15.73
N VAL A 112 -2.79 22.76 -16.98
CA VAL A 112 -3.25 21.89 -18.06
C VAL A 112 -2.10 20.96 -18.44
N ILE A 113 -2.40 19.67 -18.47
CA ILE A 113 -1.44 18.62 -18.79
C ILE A 113 -1.86 18.00 -20.13
N LYS A 114 -0.92 17.87 -21.05
CA LYS A 114 -1.08 17.01 -22.23
C LYS A 114 -0.65 15.60 -21.84
N LEU A 115 -1.59 14.67 -21.88
CA LEU A 115 -1.32 13.25 -21.60
C LEU A 115 -0.66 12.57 -22.82
N ASP A 116 0.14 11.57 -22.56
CA ASP A 116 0.63 10.63 -23.56
C ASP A 116 -0.50 9.62 -23.83
N GLU A 117 -1.18 9.79 -24.96
CA GLU A 117 -2.39 9.02 -25.30
C GLU A 117 -2.11 7.53 -25.40
N GLU A 118 -0.97 7.13 -25.99
CA GLU A 118 -0.62 5.72 -26.16
C GLU A 118 -0.48 5.00 -24.80
N ARG A 119 0.07 5.70 -23.81
CA ARG A 119 0.29 5.14 -22.46
C ARG A 119 -0.92 5.24 -21.55
N PHE A 120 -1.73 6.28 -21.76
CA PHE A 120 -2.85 6.59 -20.87
C PHE A 120 -4.11 5.83 -21.26
N LEU A 121 -4.45 5.81 -22.57
CA LEU A 121 -5.71 5.26 -23.05
C LEU A 121 -5.79 3.73 -22.94
N GLU A 122 -4.67 3.02 -23.01
CA GLU A 122 -4.65 1.55 -22.90
C GLU A 122 -5.31 1.05 -21.60
N ASN A 123 -5.14 1.79 -20.51
CA ASN A 123 -5.66 1.43 -19.18
C ASN A 123 -6.75 2.36 -18.66
N PHE A 124 -7.14 3.38 -19.45
CA PHE A 124 -8.12 4.37 -19.03
C PHE A 124 -9.54 3.85 -19.20
N LYS A 125 -10.22 3.62 -18.10
CA LYS A 125 -11.63 3.15 -18.06
C LYS A 125 -12.64 4.29 -17.87
N GLY A 126 -12.26 5.52 -18.14
CA GLY A 126 -13.06 6.72 -17.87
C GLY A 126 -12.82 7.30 -16.48
N ASN A 127 -13.42 8.47 -16.22
CA ASN A 127 -13.40 9.09 -14.89
C ASN A 127 -14.38 8.35 -13.98
N VAL A 128 -13.90 7.30 -13.32
CA VAL A 128 -14.67 6.56 -12.32
C VAL A 128 -14.17 6.97 -10.95
N LEU A 129 -15.08 7.49 -10.12
CA LEU A 129 -14.84 7.72 -8.72
C LEU A 129 -15.18 6.42 -7.98
N ASP A 130 -14.17 5.68 -7.55
CA ASP A 130 -14.35 4.54 -6.64
C ASP A 130 -14.44 5.08 -5.21
N LEU A 131 -15.64 5.03 -4.64
CA LEU A 131 -15.90 5.45 -3.25
C LEU A 131 -15.55 4.36 -2.25
N GLY A 132 -15.05 3.23 -2.69
CA GLY A 132 -14.81 2.06 -1.86
C GLY A 132 -16.11 1.36 -1.48
N THR A 133 -15.99 0.16 -0.96
CA THR A 133 -17.10 -0.56 -0.31
C THR A 133 -17.15 -0.13 1.15
N CYS A 134 -18.29 0.40 1.60
CA CYS A 134 -18.58 0.64 3.02
C CYS A 134 -18.60 -0.67 3.81
#